data_7a3efdaa04693c68c6ad666b6752c21c
#
_entry.id   7a3efdaa04693c68c6ad666b6752c21c
#
_cell.length_a   1.000
_cell.length_b   1.000
_cell.length_c   1.000
_cell.angle_alpha   90.00
_cell.angle_beta   90.00
_cell.angle_gamma   90.00
#
_symmetry.space_group_name_H-M   'P 1'
#
loop_
_entity.id
_entity.type
_entity.pdbx_description
1 polymer ?
#
loop_
_entity_poly.entity_id
_entity_poly.type
_entity_poly.pdbx_seq_one_letter_code
_entity_poly.pdbx_strand_id
1 'polypeptide(L)'
;MRKICLLLSFILIWCPSVYAAEIYYSTDFKNESINLNGVVDEAKGNRLVGVKIIDENEDIVFIQTIASDDKGNIDEILKMPQDMKSGEYKLSVSAVGLSDPLVFSFEYADSADAEKLLKDLNAADNAKTMTETLNSNISKFNLPGGFYDKLSEGTKEKIGEEIFVGRPTGGYESLNDVVTILKRETAIFSIGASSTVDDIEKVLSAFKDIFNITDKNTNIHLYKIYSGLSTSQKSIFDEVLLQTNPRNLTEFYTDFDKAVFLAVISSADEPQKITDAISQNGKTVGLDFTCYNKCKPSTVALALLGNKYLTMNELESAIKKIYTNEDNNTTNSGGNGGSGSSGGTGGKGGSITAPSISNNADNKLPSEQRFSDLAGVEWAKDAIEYLADKDIVSGDGDGTFRPNDFITREEFVKMLVEAFGLYNSDAKSDFDDLGQNHWAYLYVSSAYESKIVKGISETEFGIGENITRQDMAVMSANAVKSFGIEMSGDEKTFSDAGSISDYAIDAVQSMAKVGIINGFEDGSFAPFAMATRAQAAKILYGLLLFKGA
;
A
#
# COMPACT_ATOMS: atom_id res chain seq x y z
N MET A 1 7.77 -67.09 37.81
CA MET A 1 8.15 -66.26 36.64
C MET A 1 7.15 -65.11 36.54
N ARG A 2 7.53 -63.95 37.13
CA ARG A 2 6.69 -62.74 37.17
C ARG A 2 7.10 -61.86 35.97
N LYS A 3 6.16 -61.58 35.05
CA LYS A 3 6.31 -60.62 33.98
C LYS A 3 6.14 -59.20 34.56
N ILE A 4 7.22 -58.44 34.54
CA ILE A 4 7.19 -57.01 34.89
C ILE A 4 6.78 -56.28 33.59
N CYS A 5 5.59 -55.67 33.59
CA CYS A 5 5.19 -54.66 32.58
C CYS A 5 5.85 -53.33 32.96
N LEU A 6 6.80 -52.88 32.12
CA LEU A 6 7.30 -51.51 32.19
C LEU A 6 6.24 -50.60 31.52
N LEU A 7 5.56 -49.79 32.32
CA LEU A 7 4.83 -48.61 31.87
C LEU A 7 5.85 -47.53 31.57
N LEU A 8 6.07 -47.26 30.28
CA LEU A 8 6.74 -46.03 29.86
C LEU A 8 5.71 -44.89 29.96
N SER A 9 5.74 -44.15 31.05
CA SER A 9 5.10 -42.86 31.16
C SER A 9 5.89 -41.85 30.27
N PHE A 10 5.27 -41.49 29.14
CA PHE A 10 5.71 -40.30 28.40
C PHE A 10 5.45 -39.09 29.30
N ILE A 11 6.47 -38.58 29.93
CA ILE A 11 6.49 -37.22 30.45
C ILE A 11 6.62 -36.31 29.22
N LEU A 12 5.51 -35.77 28.77
CA LEU A 12 5.50 -34.58 27.93
C LEU A 12 6.17 -33.48 28.79
N ILE A 13 7.43 -33.26 28.56
CA ILE A 13 8.11 -32.03 28.98
C ILE A 13 7.47 -30.96 28.09
N TRP A 14 6.52 -30.27 28.66
CA TRP A 14 6.03 -29.00 28.14
C TRP A 14 7.23 -28.03 28.27
N CYS A 15 8.00 -27.90 27.21
CA CYS A 15 8.97 -26.83 27.09
C CYS A 15 8.13 -25.54 26.96
N PRO A 16 8.12 -24.65 27.96
CA PRO A 16 7.56 -23.34 27.71
C PRO A 16 8.35 -22.76 26.54
N SER A 17 7.68 -22.32 25.49
CA SER A 17 8.28 -21.49 24.46
C SER A 17 9.00 -20.35 25.19
N VAL A 18 10.32 -20.36 25.12
CA VAL A 18 11.13 -19.24 25.59
C VAL A 18 10.83 -18.12 24.60
N TYR A 19 9.92 -17.24 24.97
CA TYR A 19 9.70 -16.01 24.22
C TYR A 19 11.01 -15.23 24.27
N ALA A 20 11.62 -15.04 23.12
CA ALA A 20 12.84 -14.25 23.02
C ALA A 20 12.46 -12.78 23.27
N ALA A 21 13.20 -12.11 24.14
CA ALA A 21 13.06 -10.68 24.31
C ALA A 21 13.34 -9.97 22.97
N GLU A 22 12.47 -9.07 22.57
CA GLU A 22 12.60 -8.28 21.34
C GLU A 22 12.78 -6.82 21.69
N ILE A 23 14.03 -6.34 21.57
CA ILE A 23 14.40 -4.96 21.88
C ILE A 23 14.88 -4.28 20.62
N TYR A 24 14.38 -3.07 20.40
CA TYR A 24 14.77 -2.19 19.32
C TYR A 24 15.25 -0.86 19.86
N TYR A 25 16.13 -0.22 19.12
CA TYR A 25 16.61 1.12 19.46
C TYR A 25 16.68 1.98 18.19
N SER A 26 16.60 3.29 18.40
CA SER A 26 16.86 4.29 17.35
C SER A 26 17.51 5.52 17.97
N THR A 27 18.38 6.18 17.22
CA THR A 27 19.03 7.42 17.64
C THR A 27 18.19 8.64 17.27
N ASP A 28 18.10 9.60 18.18
CA ASP A 28 17.53 10.92 17.95
C ASP A 28 18.67 11.96 17.99
N PHE A 29 19.11 12.39 16.83
CA PHE A 29 20.24 13.32 16.68
C PHE A 29 19.94 14.71 17.22
N LYS A 30 18.68 15.14 17.18
CA LYS A 30 18.27 16.46 17.66
C LYS A 30 18.29 16.56 19.18
N ASN A 31 17.90 15.49 19.86
CA ASN A 31 17.79 15.43 21.30
C ASN A 31 18.96 14.70 21.95
N GLU A 32 19.98 14.27 21.19
CA GLU A 32 21.14 13.50 21.64
C GLU A 32 20.70 12.32 22.53
N SER A 33 19.76 11.51 22.03
CA SER A 33 19.14 10.44 22.78
C SER A 33 19.00 9.15 21.97
N ILE A 34 18.85 8.04 22.68
CA ILE A 34 18.48 6.74 22.11
C ILE A 34 17.06 6.42 22.60
N ASN A 35 16.15 6.20 21.68
CA ASN A 35 14.84 5.65 21.97
C ASN A 35 14.96 4.13 22.03
N LEU A 36 14.65 3.54 23.18
CA LEU A 36 14.70 2.09 23.43
C LEU A 36 13.29 1.58 23.61
N ASN A 37 12.85 0.66 22.77
CA ASN A 37 11.51 0.07 22.85
C ASN A 37 11.54 -1.44 22.61
N GLY A 38 10.52 -2.15 23.07
CA GLY A 38 10.38 -3.59 22.85
C GLY A 38 9.78 -4.33 24.03
N VAL A 39 9.97 -5.64 24.05
CA VAL A 39 9.44 -6.55 25.08
C VAL A 39 10.59 -7.30 25.72
N VAL A 40 10.71 -7.26 27.06
CA VAL A 40 11.74 -8.00 27.79
C VAL A 40 11.24 -9.33 28.33
N ASP A 41 9.95 -9.44 28.65
CA ASP A 41 9.32 -10.68 29.13
C ASP A 41 7.79 -10.57 29.02
N GLU A 42 7.19 -11.16 27.99
CA GLU A 42 5.73 -11.15 27.79
C GLU A 42 4.95 -11.84 28.92
N ALA A 43 5.60 -12.74 29.66
CA ALA A 43 4.92 -13.50 30.70
C ALA A 43 4.91 -12.78 32.06
N LYS A 44 5.74 -11.76 32.25
CA LYS A 44 5.93 -11.08 33.54
C LYS A 44 6.32 -9.62 33.36
N GLY A 45 5.38 -8.73 33.54
CA GLY A 45 5.61 -7.27 33.57
C GLY A 45 6.28 -6.76 34.85
N ASN A 46 6.48 -5.44 34.89
CA ASN A 46 7.06 -4.71 36.01
C ASN A 46 8.48 -5.19 36.38
N ARG A 47 9.33 -5.47 35.38
CA ARG A 47 10.73 -5.90 35.57
C ARG A 47 11.66 -4.71 35.59
N LEU A 48 12.67 -4.78 36.44
CA LEU A 48 13.81 -3.87 36.36
C LEU A 48 14.70 -4.30 35.20
N VAL A 49 15.02 -3.35 34.34
CA VAL A 49 15.83 -3.51 33.15
C VAL A 49 17.06 -2.63 33.29
N GLY A 50 18.22 -3.25 33.33
CA GLY A 50 19.51 -2.55 33.35
C GLY A 50 19.92 -2.25 31.91
N VAL A 51 20.22 -0.99 31.65
CA VAL A 51 20.74 -0.51 30.37
C VAL A 51 22.11 0.06 30.59
N LYS A 52 23.10 -0.36 29.80
CA LYS A 52 24.43 0.23 29.81
C LYS A 52 24.95 0.43 28.40
N ILE A 53 25.75 1.46 28.20
CA ILE A 53 26.49 1.72 26.96
C ILE A 53 27.96 1.63 27.27
N ILE A 54 28.68 0.92 26.42
CA ILE A 54 30.11 0.62 26.58
C ILE A 54 30.82 1.11 25.30
N ASP A 55 31.95 1.78 25.47
CA ASP A 55 32.80 2.21 24.36
C ASP A 55 33.67 1.07 23.79
N GLU A 56 34.51 1.38 22.82
CA GLU A 56 35.46 0.44 22.18
C GLU A 56 36.51 -0.12 23.14
N ASN A 57 36.78 0.58 24.26
CA ASN A 57 37.74 0.15 25.29
C ASN A 57 37.07 -0.68 26.38
N GLU A 58 35.79 -1.01 26.25
CA GLU A 58 34.95 -1.67 27.24
C GLU A 58 34.67 -0.82 28.50
N ASP A 59 34.88 0.49 28.43
CA ASP A 59 34.52 1.42 29.50
C ASP A 59 33.02 1.74 29.46
N ILE A 60 32.39 1.77 30.65
CA ILE A 60 30.98 2.12 30.75
C ILE A 60 30.82 3.63 30.67
N VAL A 61 30.26 4.13 29.57
CA VAL A 61 30.00 5.56 29.34
C VAL A 61 28.58 5.99 29.76
N PHE A 62 27.67 5.02 29.87
CA PHE A 62 26.31 5.27 30.33
C PHE A 62 25.76 4.04 31.07
N ILE A 63 25.00 4.27 32.14
CA ILE A 63 24.26 3.23 32.84
C ILE A 63 22.96 3.79 33.42
N GLN A 64 21.88 3.10 33.21
CA GLN A 64 20.56 3.44 33.74
C GLN A 64 19.77 2.18 34.08
N THR A 65 18.90 2.26 35.07
CA THR A 65 17.89 1.24 35.34
C THR A 65 16.52 1.79 35.04
N ILE A 66 15.76 1.09 34.20
CA ILE A 66 14.38 1.41 33.79
C ILE A 66 13.46 0.28 34.25
N ALA A 67 12.16 0.44 34.11
CA ALA A 67 11.19 -0.59 34.43
C ALA A 67 10.32 -0.90 33.20
N SER A 68 10.03 -2.18 32.96
CA SER A 68 8.99 -2.55 32.00
C SER A 68 7.60 -2.27 32.57
N ASP A 69 6.61 -2.11 31.68
CA ASP A 69 5.20 -2.04 32.06
C ASP A 69 4.67 -3.39 32.59
N ASP A 70 3.38 -3.46 32.90
CA ASP A 70 2.69 -4.66 33.39
C ASP A 70 2.64 -5.82 32.38
N LYS A 71 2.94 -5.53 31.09
CA LYS A 71 3.01 -6.51 29.99
C LYS A 71 4.43 -6.87 29.56
N GLY A 72 5.45 -6.32 30.25
CA GLY A 72 6.85 -6.55 29.92
C GLY A 72 7.40 -5.62 28.84
N ASN A 73 6.64 -4.63 28.35
CA ASN A 73 7.14 -3.68 27.37
C ASN A 73 8.03 -2.64 28.01
N ILE A 74 9.02 -2.18 27.26
CA ILE A 74 9.81 -0.97 27.56
C ILE A 74 9.60 0.05 26.44
N ASP A 75 9.57 1.33 26.81
CA ASP A 75 9.50 2.47 25.89
C ASP A 75 10.15 3.66 26.61
N GLU A 76 11.47 3.83 26.42
CA GLU A 76 12.29 4.78 27.16
C GLU A 76 13.18 5.60 26.26
N ILE A 77 13.36 6.87 26.63
CA ILE A 77 14.29 7.81 25.98
C ILE A 77 15.53 7.97 26.86
N LEU A 78 16.64 7.41 26.39
CA LEU A 78 17.92 7.46 27.07
C LEU A 78 18.69 8.70 26.57
N LYS A 79 18.89 9.70 27.41
CA LYS A 79 19.71 10.86 27.05
C LYS A 79 21.19 10.53 27.15
N MET A 80 21.91 10.79 26.07
CA MET A 80 23.35 10.53 26.02
C MET A 80 24.14 11.56 26.84
N PRO A 81 25.31 11.16 27.40
CA PRO A 81 26.22 12.10 28.05
C PRO A 81 26.69 13.19 27.08
N GLN A 82 26.82 14.42 27.57
CA GLN A 82 27.23 15.57 26.75
C GLN A 82 28.66 15.49 26.20
N ASP A 83 29.50 14.64 26.83
CA ASP A 83 30.90 14.43 26.45
C ASP A 83 31.12 13.14 25.65
N MET A 84 30.04 12.45 25.27
CA MET A 84 30.11 11.28 24.42
C MET A 84 30.60 11.67 23.02
N LYS A 85 31.62 10.96 22.54
CA LYS A 85 32.28 11.21 21.25
C LYS A 85 31.65 10.36 20.13
N SER A 86 31.82 10.81 18.89
CA SER A 86 31.51 9.95 17.74
C SER A 86 32.34 8.67 17.77
N GLY A 87 31.72 7.53 17.50
CA GLY A 87 32.38 6.23 17.51
C GLY A 87 31.42 5.06 17.64
N GLU A 88 31.97 3.86 17.63
CA GLU A 88 31.23 2.62 17.85
C GLU A 88 31.03 2.34 19.34
N TYR A 89 29.81 1.98 19.69
CA TYR A 89 29.40 1.66 21.06
C TYR A 89 28.58 0.38 21.08
N LYS A 90 28.49 -0.23 22.25
CA LYS A 90 27.61 -1.37 22.53
C LYS A 90 26.55 -0.98 23.56
N LEU A 91 25.29 -1.08 23.15
CA LEU A 91 24.12 -0.98 24.01
C LEU A 91 23.84 -2.37 24.60
N SER A 92 23.91 -2.53 25.90
CA SER A 92 23.60 -3.78 26.58
C SER A 92 22.34 -3.63 27.42
N VAL A 93 21.37 -4.49 27.20
CA VAL A 93 20.09 -4.53 27.92
C VAL A 93 20.01 -5.83 28.69
N SER A 94 19.80 -5.74 29.99
CA SER A 94 19.68 -6.89 30.90
C SER A 94 18.41 -6.79 31.73
N ALA A 95 17.73 -7.90 31.94
CA ALA A 95 16.53 -7.95 32.79
C ALA A 95 16.46 -9.27 33.55
N VAL A 96 15.76 -9.27 34.67
CA VAL A 96 15.51 -10.51 35.41
C VAL A 96 14.63 -11.43 34.56
N GLY A 97 15.16 -12.57 34.17
CA GLY A 97 14.50 -13.56 33.30
C GLY A 97 15.22 -13.76 31.97
N LEU A 98 16.08 -12.84 31.55
CA LEU A 98 17.01 -13.07 30.45
C LEU A 98 18.20 -13.90 30.95
N SER A 99 18.56 -14.96 30.23
CA SER A 99 19.76 -15.79 30.55
C SER A 99 21.04 -14.99 30.36
N ASP A 100 21.07 -14.15 29.32
CA ASP A 100 22.20 -13.31 28.94
C ASP A 100 21.71 -11.92 28.56
N PRO A 101 22.53 -10.86 28.73
CA PRO A 101 22.20 -9.53 28.24
C PRO A 101 22.06 -9.51 26.71
N LEU A 102 21.08 -8.78 26.21
CA LEU A 102 21.00 -8.43 24.77
C LEU A 102 22.02 -7.33 24.48
N VAL A 103 22.84 -7.52 23.45
CA VAL A 103 23.89 -6.57 23.09
C VAL A 103 23.74 -6.15 21.65
N PHE A 104 23.67 -4.84 21.43
CA PHE A 104 23.56 -4.20 20.14
C PHE A 104 24.76 -3.30 19.91
N SER A 105 25.40 -3.40 18.75
CA SER A 105 26.40 -2.41 18.33
C SER A 105 25.72 -1.26 17.62
N PHE A 106 26.13 -0.04 17.90
CA PHE A 106 25.63 1.16 17.20
C PHE A 106 26.76 2.18 17.03
N GLU A 107 26.66 2.98 15.99
CA GLU A 107 27.55 4.11 15.77
C GLU A 107 26.88 5.38 16.29
N TYR A 108 27.56 6.08 17.19
CA TYR A 108 27.13 7.38 17.70
C TYR A 108 27.82 8.48 16.92
N ALA A 109 27.07 9.47 16.46
CA ALA A 109 27.60 10.70 15.89
C ALA A 109 27.31 11.85 16.85
N ASP A 110 28.34 12.52 17.31
CA ASP A 110 28.19 13.74 18.09
C ASP A 110 27.63 14.89 17.21
N SER A 111 27.30 16.02 17.83
CA SER A 111 26.67 17.13 17.13
C SER A 111 27.49 17.66 15.95
N ALA A 112 28.82 17.64 16.03
CA ALA A 112 29.69 18.13 14.97
C ALA A 112 29.69 17.19 13.74
N ASP A 113 29.74 15.88 13.97
CA ASP A 113 29.65 14.87 12.91
C ASP A 113 28.26 14.80 12.32
N ALA A 114 27.21 14.98 13.14
CA ALA A 114 25.83 15.05 12.69
C ALA A 114 25.59 16.26 11.79
N GLU A 115 26.07 17.45 12.17
CA GLU A 115 26.01 18.67 11.35
C GLU A 115 26.77 18.53 10.04
N LYS A 116 27.96 17.92 10.07
CA LYS A 116 28.73 17.66 8.87
C LYS A 116 27.99 16.73 7.90
N LEU A 117 27.47 15.61 8.42
CA LEU A 117 26.71 14.66 7.61
C LEU A 117 25.45 15.32 7.00
N LEU A 118 24.73 16.11 7.79
CA LEU A 118 23.59 16.87 7.30
C LEU A 118 23.96 17.83 6.18
N LYS A 119 25.09 18.52 6.33
CA LYS A 119 25.63 19.41 5.29
C LYS A 119 25.98 18.65 4.01
N ASP A 120 26.60 17.48 4.12
CA ASP A 120 26.98 16.65 2.98
C ASP A 120 25.73 16.12 2.25
N LEU A 121 24.68 15.71 2.96
CA LEU A 121 23.39 15.32 2.39
C LEU A 121 22.69 16.49 1.69
N ASN A 122 22.70 17.67 2.32
CA ASN A 122 22.12 18.88 1.73
C ASN A 122 22.90 19.39 0.51
N ALA A 123 24.18 19.07 0.39
CA ALA A 123 25.03 19.42 -0.74
C ALA A 123 24.92 18.43 -1.92
N ALA A 124 24.25 17.30 -1.77
CA ALA A 124 24.01 16.36 -2.86
C ALA A 124 23.31 17.07 -4.03
N ASP A 125 23.86 16.97 -5.23
CA ASP A 125 23.39 17.66 -6.44
C ASP A 125 22.45 16.79 -7.30
N ASN A 126 22.36 15.50 -7.00
CA ASN A 126 21.50 14.54 -7.66
C ASN A 126 21.23 13.32 -6.76
N ALA A 127 20.26 12.48 -7.15
CA ALA A 127 19.87 11.28 -6.42
C ALA A 127 21.04 10.30 -6.21
N LYS A 128 21.92 10.17 -7.20
CA LYS A 128 23.06 9.26 -7.09
C LYS A 128 24.04 9.69 -5.99
N THR A 129 24.41 10.98 -5.95
CA THR A 129 25.27 11.54 -4.91
C THR A 129 24.60 11.42 -3.54
N MET A 130 23.28 11.62 -3.47
CA MET A 130 22.51 11.38 -2.24
C MET A 130 22.65 9.92 -1.79
N THR A 131 22.41 8.95 -2.67
CA THR A 131 22.52 7.52 -2.38
C THR A 131 23.93 7.13 -1.93
N GLU A 132 24.98 7.63 -2.60
CA GLU A 132 26.37 7.38 -2.23
C GLU A 132 26.70 7.93 -0.83
N THR A 133 26.20 9.13 -0.51
CA THR A 133 26.38 9.74 0.81
C THR A 133 25.65 8.95 1.90
N LEU A 134 24.42 8.51 1.63
CA LEU A 134 23.66 7.64 2.55
C LEU A 134 24.38 6.32 2.78
N ASN A 135 24.77 5.61 1.72
CA ASN A 135 25.44 4.31 1.80
C ASN A 135 26.76 4.39 2.59
N SER A 136 27.52 5.46 2.39
CA SER A 136 28.80 5.66 3.07
C SER A 136 28.68 5.99 4.56
N ASN A 137 27.46 6.34 5.02
CA ASN A 137 27.20 6.73 6.41
C ASN A 137 26.04 5.95 7.03
N ILE A 138 25.64 4.82 6.43
CA ILE A 138 24.41 4.10 6.83
C ILE A 138 24.45 3.62 8.29
N SER A 139 25.61 3.24 8.80
CA SER A 139 25.81 2.84 10.19
C SER A 139 25.42 3.94 11.19
N LYS A 140 25.65 5.21 10.84
CA LYS A 140 25.32 6.36 11.69
C LYS A 140 23.81 6.57 11.87
N PHE A 141 23.00 6.11 10.91
CA PHE A 141 21.53 6.24 11.00
C PHE A 141 20.89 5.18 11.91
N ASN A 142 21.64 4.17 12.31
CA ASN A 142 21.21 3.13 13.26
C ASN A 142 19.84 2.53 12.91
N LEU A 143 19.67 2.13 11.65
CA LEU A 143 18.44 1.50 11.19
C LEU A 143 18.26 0.12 11.83
N PRO A 144 17.04 -0.28 12.20
CA PRO A 144 16.80 -1.57 12.81
C PRO A 144 17.29 -2.74 11.97
N GLY A 145 17.89 -3.74 12.58
CA GLY A 145 18.07 -5.10 12.06
C GLY A 145 18.92 -5.28 10.79
N GLY A 146 19.66 -4.27 10.33
CA GLY A 146 20.45 -4.34 9.09
C GLY A 146 19.59 -4.56 7.84
N PHE A 147 18.31 -4.18 7.87
CA PHE A 147 17.39 -4.37 6.75
C PHE A 147 17.78 -3.57 5.51
N TYR A 148 18.28 -2.34 5.69
CA TYR A 148 18.77 -1.54 4.57
C TYR A 148 19.89 -2.24 3.79
N ASP A 149 20.82 -2.90 4.49
CA ASP A 149 21.95 -3.58 3.86
C ASP A 149 21.52 -4.75 2.97
N LYS A 150 20.38 -5.36 3.28
CA LYS A 150 19.79 -6.46 2.51
C LYS A 150 19.06 -6.01 1.25
N LEU A 151 18.75 -4.72 1.11
CA LEU A 151 18.09 -4.19 -0.07
C LEU A 151 19.01 -4.23 -1.29
N SER A 152 18.43 -4.42 -2.47
CA SER A 152 19.18 -4.33 -3.72
C SER A 152 19.71 -2.91 -3.96
N GLU A 153 20.81 -2.78 -4.70
CA GLU A 153 21.35 -1.46 -5.05
C GLU A 153 20.31 -0.57 -5.76
N GLY A 154 19.52 -1.15 -6.68
CA GLY A 154 18.45 -0.40 -7.34
C GLY A 154 17.34 0.07 -6.38
N THR A 155 17.11 -0.64 -5.27
CA THR A 155 16.18 -0.21 -4.22
C THR A 155 16.79 0.92 -3.38
N LYS A 156 18.07 0.80 -3.04
CA LYS A 156 18.81 1.88 -2.34
C LYS A 156 18.86 3.17 -3.16
N GLU A 157 19.02 3.05 -4.49
CA GLU A 157 18.95 4.18 -5.40
C GLU A 157 17.57 4.87 -5.37
N LYS A 158 16.48 4.11 -5.35
CA LYS A 158 15.13 4.66 -5.18
C LYS A 158 14.95 5.39 -3.84
N ILE A 159 15.45 4.82 -2.75
CA ILE A 159 15.43 5.48 -1.44
C ILE A 159 16.21 6.81 -1.48
N GLY A 160 17.41 6.79 -2.09
CA GLY A 160 18.20 8.00 -2.27
C GLY A 160 17.50 9.03 -3.15
N GLU A 161 16.76 8.59 -4.18
CA GLU A 161 15.94 9.45 -5.03
C GLU A 161 14.80 10.10 -4.24
N GLU A 162 14.07 9.32 -3.44
CA GLU A 162 13.00 9.84 -2.58
C GLU A 162 13.51 10.89 -1.59
N ILE A 163 14.66 10.63 -0.95
CA ILE A 163 15.28 11.59 -0.04
C ILE A 163 15.80 12.81 -0.78
N PHE A 164 16.34 12.67 -1.99
CA PHE A 164 16.83 13.79 -2.80
C PHE A 164 15.67 14.68 -3.27
N VAL A 165 14.62 14.09 -3.83
CA VAL A 165 13.45 14.80 -4.35
C VAL A 165 12.62 15.42 -3.22
N GLY A 166 12.48 14.71 -2.10
CA GLY A 166 11.76 15.18 -0.91
C GLY A 166 12.50 16.26 -0.10
N ARG A 167 13.70 16.66 -0.51
CA ARG A 167 14.49 17.65 0.21
C ARG A 167 13.88 19.05 0.08
N PRO A 168 13.60 19.73 1.22
CA PRO A 168 13.09 21.09 1.22
C PRO A 168 14.03 22.07 0.48
N THR A 169 13.50 23.17 -0.05
CA THR A 169 14.27 24.19 -0.78
C THR A 169 15.44 24.78 0.03
N GLY A 170 15.32 24.82 1.36
CA GLY A 170 16.38 25.24 2.29
C GLY A 170 17.32 24.11 2.73
N GLY A 171 17.09 22.87 2.27
CA GLY A 171 17.73 21.67 2.80
C GLY A 171 16.96 21.10 3.99
N TYR A 172 17.35 19.91 4.42
CA TYR A 172 16.88 19.33 5.67
C TYR A 172 17.39 20.12 6.88
N GLU A 173 16.56 20.35 7.86
CA GLU A 173 16.93 21.08 9.08
C GLU A 173 17.69 20.21 10.08
N SER A 174 17.44 18.90 10.05
CA SER A 174 18.06 17.92 10.95
C SER A 174 18.28 16.57 10.27
N LEU A 175 19.20 15.76 10.81
CA LEU A 175 19.33 14.37 10.38
C LEU A 175 18.07 13.54 10.69
N ASN A 176 17.27 13.92 11.69
CA ASN A 176 16.04 13.22 12.02
C ASN A 176 15.04 13.26 10.86
N ASP A 177 15.02 14.35 10.07
CA ASP A 177 14.15 14.48 8.90
C ASP A 177 14.54 13.42 7.85
N VAL A 178 15.85 13.28 7.60
CA VAL A 178 16.39 12.26 6.69
C VAL A 178 16.15 10.84 7.24
N VAL A 179 16.43 10.61 8.53
CA VAL A 179 16.21 9.30 9.18
C VAL A 179 14.76 8.88 9.10
N THR A 180 13.82 9.81 9.27
CA THR A 180 12.39 9.51 9.19
C THR A 180 12.01 8.95 7.82
N ILE A 181 12.48 9.57 6.74
CA ILE A 181 12.23 9.09 5.38
C ILE A 181 12.98 7.77 5.16
N LEU A 182 14.27 7.74 5.46
CA LEU A 182 15.12 6.57 5.28
C LEU A 182 14.57 5.33 6.00
N LYS A 183 14.10 5.49 7.23
CA LYS A 183 13.49 4.43 8.04
C LYS A 183 12.17 3.96 7.44
N ARG A 184 11.32 4.88 7.00
CA ARG A 184 10.04 4.59 6.34
C ARG A 184 10.24 3.78 5.06
N GLU A 185 11.09 4.27 4.17
CA GLU A 185 11.34 3.61 2.89
C GLU A 185 12.02 2.25 3.09
N THR A 186 12.97 2.15 4.03
CA THR A 186 13.60 0.87 4.38
C THR A 186 12.56 -0.13 4.86
N ALA A 187 11.63 0.28 5.73
CA ALA A 187 10.57 -0.58 6.24
C ALA A 187 9.68 -1.13 5.10
N ILE A 188 9.22 -0.23 4.23
CA ILE A 188 8.32 -0.57 3.11
C ILE A 188 9.00 -1.54 2.14
N PHE A 189 10.19 -1.18 1.65
CA PHE A 189 10.90 -2.03 0.69
C PHE A 189 11.38 -3.35 1.28
N SER A 190 11.56 -3.42 2.60
CA SER A 190 11.92 -4.68 3.26
C SER A 190 10.79 -5.71 3.23
N ILE A 191 9.52 -5.31 3.19
CA ILE A 191 8.39 -6.22 2.95
C ILE A 191 8.57 -6.90 1.59
N GLY A 192 8.74 -6.14 0.51
CA GLY A 192 8.94 -6.68 -0.84
C GLY A 192 10.26 -7.43 -1.04
N ALA A 193 11.27 -7.21 -0.20
CA ALA A 193 12.54 -7.92 -0.22
C ALA A 193 12.55 -9.18 0.64
N SER A 194 11.52 -9.42 1.45
CA SER A 194 11.37 -10.60 2.30
C SER A 194 11.24 -11.85 1.45
N SER A 195 11.84 -12.95 1.88
CA SER A 195 11.80 -14.24 1.20
C SER A 195 11.15 -15.35 2.03
N THR A 196 10.93 -15.09 3.30
CA THR A 196 10.29 -16.03 4.25
C THR A 196 9.29 -15.31 5.13
N VAL A 197 8.36 -16.07 5.72
CA VAL A 197 7.42 -15.57 6.73
C VAL A 197 8.15 -14.96 7.93
N ASP A 198 9.23 -15.60 8.37
CA ASP A 198 10.07 -15.11 9.48
C ASP A 198 10.71 -13.73 9.14
N ASP A 199 11.05 -13.47 7.86
CA ASP A 199 11.50 -12.14 7.45
C ASP A 199 10.38 -11.10 7.58
N ILE A 200 9.15 -11.43 7.19
CA ILE A 200 7.98 -10.53 7.33
C ILE A 200 7.75 -10.19 8.82
N GLU A 201 7.69 -11.21 9.69
CA GLU A 201 7.52 -10.99 11.13
C GLU A 201 8.60 -10.07 11.71
N LYS A 202 9.86 -10.28 11.31
CA LYS A 202 10.99 -9.43 11.74
C LYS A 202 10.86 -7.99 11.23
N VAL A 203 10.47 -7.79 9.98
CA VAL A 203 10.25 -6.44 9.41
C VAL A 203 9.12 -5.73 10.16
N LEU A 204 7.97 -6.40 10.34
CA LEU A 204 6.82 -5.81 11.05
C LEU A 204 7.16 -5.45 12.50
N SER A 205 7.94 -6.28 13.17
CA SER A 205 8.37 -6.05 14.54
C SER A 205 9.39 -4.90 14.63
N ALA A 206 10.43 -4.92 13.79
CA ALA A 206 11.49 -3.92 13.78
C ALA A 206 11.02 -2.50 13.45
N PHE A 207 9.98 -2.38 12.59
CA PHE A 207 9.44 -1.12 12.13
C PHE A 207 8.00 -0.89 12.59
N LYS A 208 7.61 -1.43 13.76
CA LYS A 208 6.24 -1.31 14.26
C LYS A 208 5.77 0.14 14.44
N ASP A 209 6.68 1.06 14.73
CA ASP A 209 6.43 2.49 14.85
C ASP A 209 6.11 3.14 13.48
N ILE A 210 6.74 2.65 12.41
CA ILE A 210 6.51 3.09 11.03
C ILE A 210 5.17 2.56 10.53
N PHE A 211 4.95 1.25 10.65
CA PHE A 211 3.71 0.62 10.18
C PHE A 211 2.50 0.98 11.04
N ASN A 212 2.74 1.38 12.30
CA ASN A 212 1.70 1.83 13.23
C ASN A 212 0.45 0.93 13.25
N ILE A 213 0.68 -0.40 13.36
CA ILE A 213 -0.39 -1.42 13.37
C ILE A 213 -1.11 -1.36 14.71
N THR A 214 -2.05 -0.45 14.85
CA THR A 214 -2.82 -0.18 16.07
C THR A 214 -4.29 0.09 15.77
N ASP A 215 -5.13 0.01 16.80
CA ASP A 215 -6.55 0.38 16.73
C ASP A 215 -6.79 1.88 16.50
N LYS A 216 -5.77 2.71 16.61
CA LYS A 216 -5.81 4.15 16.37
C LYS A 216 -5.45 4.52 14.92
N ASN A 217 -4.86 3.59 14.18
CA ASN A 217 -4.52 3.83 12.78
C ASN A 217 -5.76 3.65 11.89
N THR A 218 -6.35 4.75 11.48
CA THR A 218 -7.56 4.75 10.65
C THR A 218 -7.35 4.24 9.22
N ASN A 219 -6.10 4.09 8.77
CA ASN A 219 -5.77 3.51 7.47
C ASN A 219 -5.81 1.97 7.48
N ILE A 220 -5.86 1.35 8.66
CA ILE A 220 -6.02 -0.10 8.83
C ILE A 220 -7.46 -0.39 9.24
N HIS A 221 -8.27 -0.88 8.30
CA HIS A 221 -9.70 -1.09 8.54
C HIS A 221 -9.98 -2.41 9.28
N LEU A 222 -9.15 -3.43 9.06
CA LEU A 222 -9.35 -4.77 9.63
C LEU A 222 -8.50 -5.06 10.88
N TYR A 223 -7.98 -4.01 11.57
CA TYR A 223 -7.17 -4.18 12.77
C TYR A 223 -7.85 -5.03 13.86
N LYS A 224 -9.15 -4.83 14.10
CA LYS A 224 -9.89 -5.61 15.11
C LYS A 224 -9.93 -7.10 14.81
N ILE A 225 -9.99 -7.45 13.52
CA ILE A 225 -9.94 -8.85 13.07
C ILE A 225 -8.50 -9.35 13.23
N TYR A 226 -7.51 -8.58 12.77
CA TYR A 226 -6.09 -8.91 12.91
C TYR A 226 -5.70 -9.21 14.35
N SER A 227 -6.10 -8.36 15.30
CA SER A 227 -5.78 -8.53 16.73
C SER A 227 -6.37 -9.80 17.33
N GLY A 228 -7.42 -10.35 16.73
CA GLY A 228 -8.07 -11.60 17.13
C GLY A 228 -7.62 -12.84 16.35
N LEU A 229 -6.71 -12.72 15.38
CA LEU A 229 -6.22 -13.85 14.61
C LEU A 229 -5.45 -14.84 15.49
N SER A 230 -5.75 -16.14 15.30
CA SER A 230 -4.95 -17.23 15.88
C SER A 230 -3.55 -17.28 15.25
N THR A 231 -2.63 -17.99 15.89
CA THR A 231 -1.26 -18.18 15.36
C THR A 231 -1.26 -18.77 13.93
N SER A 232 -2.14 -19.74 13.65
CA SER A 232 -2.25 -20.31 12.30
C SER A 232 -2.79 -19.32 11.27
N GLN A 233 -3.69 -18.42 11.66
CA GLN A 233 -4.20 -17.35 10.80
C GLN A 233 -3.14 -16.26 10.56
N LYS A 234 -2.37 -15.92 11.57
CA LYS A 234 -1.24 -14.99 11.42
C LYS A 234 -0.19 -15.54 10.46
N SER A 235 0.11 -16.84 10.52
CA SER A 235 1.00 -17.47 9.53
C SER A 235 0.49 -17.33 8.10
N ILE A 236 -0.82 -17.45 7.85
CA ILE A 236 -1.40 -17.22 6.52
C ILE A 236 -1.33 -15.73 6.16
N PHE A 237 -1.61 -14.85 7.11
CA PHE A 237 -1.46 -13.39 6.93
C PHE A 237 -0.05 -13.03 6.46
N ASP A 238 1.00 -13.54 7.13
CA ASP A 238 2.39 -13.29 6.78
C ASP A 238 2.76 -13.91 5.41
N GLU A 239 2.21 -15.10 5.08
CA GLU A 239 2.37 -15.68 3.75
C GLU A 239 1.72 -14.83 2.64
N VAL A 240 0.59 -14.17 2.92
CA VAL A 240 -0.04 -13.24 1.97
C VAL A 240 0.82 -11.99 1.82
N LEU A 241 1.31 -11.40 2.91
CA LEU A 241 2.21 -10.24 2.83
C LEU A 241 3.49 -10.56 2.05
N LEU A 242 3.98 -11.79 2.14
CA LEU A 242 5.14 -12.26 1.36
C LEU A 242 4.90 -12.22 -0.17
N GLN A 243 3.64 -12.20 -0.63
CA GLN A 243 3.29 -12.05 -2.05
C GLN A 243 3.15 -10.58 -2.48
N THR A 244 3.33 -9.64 -1.56
CA THR A 244 3.15 -8.20 -1.81
C THR A 244 4.48 -7.49 -2.02
N ASN A 245 4.42 -6.33 -2.65
CA ASN A 245 5.58 -5.46 -2.84
C ASN A 245 5.13 -3.99 -2.74
N PRO A 246 4.73 -3.55 -1.55
CA PRO A 246 4.23 -2.19 -1.35
C PRO A 246 5.34 -1.16 -1.63
N ARG A 247 4.95 -0.03 -2.23
CA ARG A 247 5.86 1.07 -2.58
C ARG A 247 5.76 2.23 -1.58
N ASN A 248 4.70 2.25 -0.79
CA ASN A 248 4.43 3.26 0.23
C ASN A 248 3.53 2.68 1.33
N LEU A 249 3.35 3.44 2.43
CA LEU A 249 2.53 3.01 3.55
C LEU A 249 1.06 2.78 3.18
N THR A 250 0.50 3.54 2.25
CA THR A 250 -0.90 3.37 1.82
C THR A 250 -1.11 2.02 1.15
N GLU A 251 -0.19 1.64 0.28
CA GLU A 251 -0.21 0.30 -0.33
C GLU A 251 -0.02 -0.79 0.71
N PHE A 252 0.93 -0.61 1.64
CA PHE A 252 1.11 -1.55 2.74
C PHE A 252 -0.18 -1.73 3.55
N TYR A 253 -0.89 -0.66 3.92
CA TYR A 253 -2.15 -0.78 4.68
C TYR A 253 -3.24 -1.47 3.88
N THR A 254 -3.31 -1.22 2.57
CA THR A 254 -4.23 -1.93 1.67
C THR A 254 -3.90 -3.42 1.62
N ASP A 255 -2.63 -3.77 1.50
CA ASP A 255 -2.17 -5.17 1.46
C ASP A 255 -2.34 -5.84 2.82
N PHE A 256 -2.16 -5.10 3.90
CA PHE A 256 -2.46 -5.56 5.26
C PHE A 256 -3.92 -5.99 5.43
N ASP A 257 -4.88 -5.14 5.03
CA ASP A 257 -6.29 -5.46 5.12
C ASP A 257 -6.66 -6.66 4.23
N LYS A 258 -6.11 -6.75 3.01
CA LYS A 258 -6.26 -7.93 2.15
C LYS A 258 -5.69 -9.19 2.79
N ALA A 259 -4.51 -9.08 3.42
CA ALA A 259 -3.88 -10.21 4.09
C ALA A 259 -4.71 -10.73 5.26
N VAL A 260 -5.27 -9.84 6.08
CA VAL A 260 -6.21 -10.20 7.15
C VAL A 260 -7.44 -10.90 6.59
N PHE A 261 -8.05 -10.35 5.54
CA PHE A 261 -9.22 -10.92 4.91
C PHE A 261 -8.96 -12.32 4.34
N LEU A 262 -7.88 -12.50 3.60
CA LEU A 262 -7.49 -13.78 3.00
C LEU A 262 -7.13 -14.82 4.07
N ALA A 263 -6.50 -14.41 5.18
CA ALA A 263 -6.22 -15.29 6.31
C ALA A 263 -7.50 -15.83 6.94
N VAL A 264 -8.53 -15.00 7.10
CA VAL A 264 -9.84 -15.43 7.61
C VAL A 264 -10.53 -16.40 6.64
N ILE A 265 -10.56 -16.07 5.34
CA ILE A 265 -11.18 -16.94 4.31
C ILE A 265 -10.48 -18.29 4.24
N SER A 266 -9.14 -18.29 4.17
CA SER A 266 -8.34 -19.50 3.97
C SER A 266 -8.29 -20.44 5.18
N SER A 267 -8.60 -19.92 6.36
CA SER A 267 -8.61 -20.69 7.61
C SER A 267 -10.01 -21.04 8.10
N ALA A 268 -11.04 -20.64 7.35
CA ALA A 268 -12.41 -20.92 7.75
C ALA A 268 -12.68 -22.44 7.80
N ASP A 269 -13.31 -22.89 8.87
CA ASP A 269 -13.72 -24.27 9.13
C ASP A 269 -15.21 -24.50 8.84
N GLU A 270 -15.96 -23.40 8.61
CA GLU A 270 -17.40 -23.43 8.32
C GLU A 270 -17.73 -22.45 7.17
N PRO A 271 -18.67 -22.83 6.26
CA PRO A 271 -19.07 -21.97 5.14
C PRO A 271 -19.62 -20.60 5.61
N GLN A 272 -20.27 -20.55 6.77
CA GLN A 272 -20.83 -19.31 7.30
C GLN A 272 -19.77 -18.26 7.58
N LYS A 273 -18.59 -18.66 8.10
CA LYS A 273 -17.47 -17.75 8.33
C LYS A 273 -16.96 -17.08 7.03
N ILE A 274 -16.96 -17.83 5.92
CA ILE A 274 -16.62 -17.30 4.60
C ILE A 274 -17.68 -16.31 4.13
N THR A 275 -18.97 -16.67 4.26
CA THR A 275 -20.07 -15.78 3.88
C THR A 275 -20.03 -14.48 4.68
N ASP A 276 -19.81 -14.57 5.98
CA ASP A 276 -19.73 -13.41 6.88
C ASP A 276 -18.52 -12.53 6.53
N ALA A 277 -17.34 -13.13 6.32
CA ALA A 277 -16.14 -12.40 5.94
C ALA A 277 -16.34 -11.63 4.60
N ILE A 278 -16.87 -12.29 3.58
CA ILE A 278 -17.13 -11.67 2.28
C ILE A 278 -18.16 -10.54 2.41
N SER A 279 -19.28 -10.77 3.09
CA SER A 279 -20.35 -9.78 3.21
C SER A 279 -19.96 -8.56 4.02
N GLN A 280 -19.15 -8.72 5.08
CA GLN A 280 -18.76 -7.65 5.99
C GLN A 280 -17.53 -6.88 5.48
N ASN A 281 -16.55 -7.59 4.91
CA ASN A 281 -15.23 -7.01 4.65
C ASN A 281 -14.82 -7.03 3.17
N GLY A 282 -15.52 -7.79 2.31
CA GLY A 282 -15.14 -7.94 0.90
C GLY A 282 -15.03 -6.62 0.15
N LYS A 283 -15.95 -5.66 0.40
CA LYS A 283 -15.88 -4.32 -0.18
C LYS A 283 -14.68 -3.53 0.31
N THR A 284 -14.37 -3.61 1.59
CA THR A 284 -13.23 -2.90 2.21
C THR A 284 -11.91 -3.30 1.55
N VAL A 285 -11.75 -4.56 1.20
CA VAL A 285 -10.54 -5.08 0.55
C VAL A 285 -10.60 -5.07 -0.97
N GLY A 286 -11.66 -4.51 -1.57
CA GLY A 286 -11.80 -4.37 -3.01
C GLY A 286 -12.14 -5.66 -3.76
N LEU A 287 -12.83 -6.63 -3.10
CA LEU A 287 -13.28 -7.85 -3.76
C LEU A 287 -14.27 -7.52 -4.90
N ASP A 288 -14.04 -8.12 -6.08
CA ASP A 288 -15.00 -8.04 -7.18
C ASP A 288 -16.24 -8.89 -6.93
N PHE A 289 -17.36 -8.23 -6.71
CA PHE A 289 -18.65 -8.85 -6.46
C PHE A 289 -19.41 -9.28 -7.73
N THR A 290 -18.90 -8.99 -8.94
CA THR A 290 -19.61 -9.23 -10.21
C THR A 290 -20.08 -10.68 -10.37
N CYS A 291 -19.22 -11.64 -10.06
CA CYS A 291 -19.58 -13.06 -10.10
C CYS A 291 -20.23 -13.53 -8.80
N TYR A 292 -19.77 -13.03 -7.64
CA TYR A 292 -20.31 -13.39 -6.33
C TYR A 292 -21.81 -13.08 -6.22
N ASN A 293 -22.24 -11.88 -6.64
CA ASN A 293 -23.65 -11.46 -6.57
C ASN A 293 -24.59 -12.25 -7.50
N LYS A 294 -24.05 -12.98 -8.48
CA LYS A 294 -24.82 -13.87 -9.38
C LYS A 294 -24.94 -15.30 -8.86
N CYS A 295 -24.17 -15.65 -7.83
CA CYS A 295 -24.19 -16.95 -7.20
C CYS A 295 -24.97 -16.91 -5.88
N LYS A 296 -25.37 -18.08 -5.38
CA LYS A 296 -25.86 -18.18 -3.99
C LYS A 296 -24.67 -18.10 -3.04
N PRO A 297 -24.65 -17.17 -2.06
CA PRO A 297 -23.53 -17.03 -1.12
C PRO A 297 -23.11 -18.35 -0.45
N SER A 298 -24.07 -19.19 -0.07
CA SER A 298 -23.80 -20.50 0.52
C SER A 298 -23.09 -21.48 -0.42
N THR A 299 -23.40 -21.44 -1.73
CA THR A 299 -22.72 -22.28 -2.73
C THR A 299 -21.27 -21.83 -2.88
N VAL A 300 -21.05 -20.50 -2.97
CA VAL A 300 -19.69 -19.94 -3.04
C VAL A 300 -18.90 -20.31 -1.79
N ALA A 301 -19.46 -20.08 -0.61
CA ALA A 301 -18.77 -20.37 0.65
C ALA A 301 -18.42 -21.85 0.81
N LEU A 302 -19.33 -22.77 0.41
CA LEU A 302 -19.05 -24.20 0.46
C LEU A 302 -17.93 -24.60 -0.52
N ALA A 303 -17.88 -24.00 -1.70
CA ALA A 303 -16.85 -24.30 -2.71
C ALA A 303 -15.48 -23.70 -2.36
N LEU A 304 -15.45 -22.59 -1.62
CA LEU A 304 -14.21 -21.98 -1.14
C LEU A 304 -13.64 -22.65 0.10
N LEU A 305 -14.49 -23.35 0.88
CA LEU A 305 -14.12 -23.96 2.15
C LEU A 305 -12.95 -24.95 1.99
N GLY A 306 -11.98 -24.86 2.90
CA GLY A 306 -10.83 -25.76 2.94
C GLY A 306 -9.75 -25.46 1.89
N ASN A 307 -9.91 -24.38 1.12
CA ASN A 307 -8.88 -23.93 0.18
C ASN A 307 -8.12 -22.75 0.77
N LYS A 308 -6.84 -22.64 0.40
CA LYS A 308 -5.96 -21.54 0.79
C LYS A 308 -5.80 -20.58 -0.37
N TYR A 309 -5.95 -19.29 -0.10
CA TYR A 309 -5.81 -18.20 -1.06
C TYR A 309 -4.76 -17.23 -0.53
N LEU A 310 -3.73 -16.99 -1.30
CA LEU A 310 -2.64 -16.07 -0.94
C LEU A 310 -2.73 -14.73 -1.68
N THR A 311 -3.61 -14.64 -2.68
CA THR A 311 -3.86 -13.41 -3.42
C THR A 311 -5.36 -13.20 -3.64
N MET A 312 -5.78 -11.95 -3.78
CA MET A 312 -7.17 -11.62 -4.14
C MET A 312 -7.55 -12.23 -5.50
N ASN A 313 -6.63 -12.24 -6.46
CA ASN A 313 -6.84 -12.81 -7.79
C ASN A 313 -7.14 -14.32 -7.75
N GLU A 314 -6.51 -15.07 -6.84
CA GLU A 314 -6.81 -16.50 -6.65
C GLU A 314 -8.23 -16.69 -6.13
N LEU A 315 -8.64 -15.91 -5.13
CA LEU A 315 -9.98 -15.95 -4.56
C LEU A 315 -11.04 -15.59 -5.61
N GLU A 316 -10.87 -14.48 -6.33
CA GLU A 316 -11.79 -14.02 -7.38
C GLU A 316 -11.87 -15.00 -8.54
N SER A 317 -10.75 -15.60 -8.94
CA SER A 317 -10.73 -16.65 -9.96
C SER A 317 -11.50 -17.89 -9.51
N ALA A 318 -11.42 -18.26 -8.23
CA ALA A 318 -12.20 -19.35 -7.67
C ALA A 318 -13.72 -19.04 -7.69
N ILE A 319 -14.10 -17.83 -7.29
CA ILE A 319 -15.50 -17.37 -7.35
C ILE A 319 -16.00 -17.35 -8.80
N LYS A 320 -15.22 -16.87 -9.76
CA LYS A 320 -15.56 -16.87 -11.17
C LYS A 320 -15.78 -18.26 -11.74
N LYS A 321 -14.97 -19.25 -11.35
CA LYS A 321 -15.16 -20.66 -11.76
C LYS A 321 -16.48 -21.24 -11.23
N ILE A 322 -16.87 -20.88 -10.02
CA ILE A 322 -18.14 -21.33 -9.43
C ILE A 322 -19.30 -20.77 -10.26
N TYR A 323 -19.27 -19.47 -10.58
CA TYR A 323 -20.28 -18.81 -11.40
C TYR A 323 -20.42 -19.49 -12.78
N THR A 324 -19.32 -19.73 -13.49
CA THR A 324 -19.37 -20.37 -14.81
C THR A 324 -19.89 -21.81 -14.78
N ASN A 325 -19.68 -22.53 -13.70
CA ASN A 325 -20.21 -23.88 -13.53
C ASN A 325 -21.71 -23.88 -13.21
N GLU A 326 -22.20 -22.90 -12.45
CA GLU A 326 -23.64 -22.74 -12.20
C GLU A 326 -24.41 -22.34 -13.48
N ASP A 327 -23.84 -21.44 -14.31
CA ASP A 327 -24.44 -20.97 -15.54
C ASP A 327 -24.56 -22.09 -16.60
N ASN A 328 -23.55 -22.96 -16.70
CA ASN A 328 -23.58 -24.14 -17.57
C ASN A 328 -24.55 -25.24 -17.10
N ASN A 329 -24.88 -25.28 -15.80
CA ASN A 329 -25.83 -26.26 -15.25
C ASN A 329 -27.29 -25.79 -15.38
N THR A 330 -27.53 -24.47 -15.45
CA THR A 330 -28.86 -23.89 -15.66
C THR A 330 -29.31 -23.92 -17.12
N THR A 331 -28.38 -23.91 -18.07
CA THR A 331 -28.69 -24.03 -19.51
C THR A 331 -28.98 -25.46 -19.96
N ASN A 332 -28.65 -26.47 -19.15
CA ASN A 332 -28.93 -27.89 -19.47
C ASN A 332 -30.21 -28.46 -18.81
N SER A 333 -31.02 -27.67 -18.14
CA SER A 333 -32.24 -28.10 -17.43
C SER A 333 -33.56 -27.68 -18.09
N GLY A 334 -33.57 -27.54 -19.41
CA GLY A 334 -34.79 -27.17 -20.16
C GLY A 334 -34.92 -27.92 -21.49
N GLY A 335 -35.39 -29.17 -21.48
CA GLY A 335 -35.68 -29.85 -22.74
C GLY A 335 -36.13 -31.29 -22.58
N ASN A 336 -37.41 -31.43 -22.31
CA ASN A 336 -38.18 -32.67 -22.16
C ASN A 336 -38.16 -33.61 -23.36
N GLY A 337 -38.04 -34.89 -23.09
CA GLY A 337 -38.73 -36.04 -23.61
C GLY A 337 -38.95 -36.22 -25.12
N GLY A 338 -38.45 -37.35 -25.62
CA GLY A 338 -38.93 -37.92 -26.86
C GLY A 338 -38.03 -39.02 -27.43
N SER A 339 -38.41 -40.20 -27.12
CA SER A 339 -38.10 -41.53 -27.63
C SER A 339 -37.65 -41.65 -29.08
N GLY A 340 -36.61 -42.51 -29.35
CA GLY A 340 -36.51 -43.14 -30.69
C GLY A 340 -35.11 -43.50 -31.17
N SER A 341 -34.63 -44.68 -30.84
CA SER A 341 -33.95 -45.74 -31.59
C SER A 341 -33.01 -45.43 -32.77
N SER A 342 -31.87 -46.06 -32.66
CA SER A 342 -31.06 -46.79 -33.67
C SER A 342 -30.15 -46.05 -34.65
N GLY A 343 -28.88 -46.39 -34.53
CA GLY A 343 -28.07 -46.96 -35.63
C GLY A 343 -27.18 -46.04 -36.46
N GLY A 344 -25.88 -46.36 -36.44
CA GLY A 344 -25.10 -46.33 -37.67
C GLY A 344 -23.95 -45.33 -37.80
N THR A 345 -22.77 -45.84 -37.48
CA THR A 345 -21.49 -45.73 -38.21
C THR A 345 -21.14 -44.54 -39.13
N GLY A 346 -20.01 -43.95 -38.87
CA GLY A 346 -18.94 -43.78 -39.90
C GLY A 346 -18.79 -42.42 -40.60
N GLY A 347 -17.58 -41.86 -40.53
CA GLY A 347 -16.96 -41.34 -41.70
C GLY A 347 -16.69 -39.83 -41.80
N LYS A 348 -15.45 -39.48 -41.52
CA LYS A 348 -14.54 -38.57 -42.27
C LYS A 348 -15.09 -37.37 -43.04
N GLY A 349 -14.53 -36.19 -42.74
CA GLY A 349 -13.82 -35.36 -43.74
C GLY A 349 -14.62 -34.32 -44.47
N GLY A 350 -14.13 -33.11 -44.52
CA GLY A 350 -14.41 -32.21 -45.62
C GLY A 350 -14.59 -30.74 -45.21
N SER A 351 -13.52 -30.00 -45.41
CA SER A 351 -13.43 -28.58 -45.69
C SER A 351 -14.54 -28.09 -46.66
N ILE A 352 -14.92 -26.83 -46.58
CA ILE A 352 -14.97 -25.80 -47.61
C ILE A 352 -16.02 -24.69 -47.34
N THR A 353 -15.46 -23.47 -47.36
CA THR A 353 -15.93 -22.18 -47.92
C THR A 353 -17.21 -21.51 -47.49
N ALA A 354 -16.94 -20.21 -47.20
CA ALA A 354 -17.85 -19.11 -47.10
C ALA A 354 -18.72 -18.87 -48.34
N PRO A 355 -19.73 -17.97 -48.29
CA PRO A 355 -19.44 -16.71 -48.96
C PRO A 355 -19.84 -15.45 -48.19
N SER A 356 -19.08 -14.43 -48.57
CA SER A 356 -19.20 -13.01 -48.29
C SER A 356 -20.53 -12.39 -48.73
N ILE A 357 -20.93 -11.31 -48.04
CA ILE A 357 -21.37 -10.08 -48.74
C ILE A 357 -21.04 -8.87 -47.84
N SER A 358 -20.39 -7.92 -48.49
CA SER A 358 -19.91 -6.63 -48.05
C SER A 358 -20.97 -5.63 -47.66
N ASN A 359 -20.67 -4.68 -46.79
CA ASN A 359 -20.55 -3.27 -47.18
C ASN A 359 -19.96 -2.42 -46.06
N ASN A 360 -18.85 -1.83 -46.43
CA ASN A 360 -18.29 -0.53 -46.09
C ASN A 360 -18.75 0.22 -44.82
N ALA A 361 -17.81 0.38 -43.89
CA ALA A 361 -17.24 1.68 -43.57
C ALA A 361 -16.08 1.48 -42.59
N ASP A 362 -14.93 2.07 -42.93
CA ASP A 362 -13.75 2.37 -42.13
C ASP A 362 -13.02 1.22 -41.41
N ASN A 363 -12.11 0.71 -42.20
CA ASN A 363 -11.00 -0.17 -41.81
C ASN A 363 -10.01 0.65 -40.96
N LYS A 364 -10.19 0.65 -39.63
CA LYS A 364 -9.08 0.92 -38.68
C LYS A 364 -8.65 -0.42 -38.15
N LEU A 365 -7.39 -0.83 -38.43
CA LEU A 365 -6.76 -1.99 -37.83
C LEU A 365 -6.95 -1.93 -36.31
N PRO A 366 -7.11 -3.08 -35.60
CA PRO A 366 -7.03 -3.08 -34.15
C PRO A 366 -5.68 -2.47 -33.77
N SER A 367 -5.70 -1.33 -33.06
CA SER A 367 -4.51 -0.77 -32.46
C SER A 367 -3.85 -1.88 -31.64
N GLU A 368 -2.57 -2.14 -31.85
CA GLU A 368 -1.79 -2.97 -30.95
C GLU A 368 -2.04 -2.45 -29.53
N GLN A 369 -2.46 -3.35 -28.64
CA GLN A 369 -2.77 -3.01 -27.26
C GLN A 369 -1.51 -2.39 -26.64
N ARG A 370 -1.57 -1.09 -26.30
CA ARG A 370 -0.40 -0.32 -25.84
C ARG A 370 0.07 -0.76 -24.46
N PHE A 371 -0.88 -1.22 -23.62
CA PHE A 371 -0.63 -1.69 -22.26
C PHE A 371 -1.10 -3.12 -22.06
N SER A 372 -0.26 -3.94 -21.45
CA SER A 372 -0.50 -5.38 -21.27
C SER A 372 -1.40 -5.71 -20.07
N ASP A 373 -1.61 -4.76 -19.15
CA ASP A 373 -2.25 -4.94 -17.85
C ASP A 373 -3.67 -4.35 -17.75
N LEU A 374 -4.31 -4.10 -18.88
CA LEU A 374 -5.69 -3.58 -18.90
C LEU A 374 -6.77 -4.67 -18.77
N ALA A 375 -6.38 -5.93 -18.67
CA ALA A 375 -7.30 -7.02 -18.35
C ALA A 375 -7.88 -6.83 -16.93
N GLY A 376 -9.23 -6.79 -16.84
CA GLY A 376 -9.93 -6.53 -15.57
C GLY A 376 -10.35 -5.06 -15.35
N VAL A 377 -9.94 -4.15 -16.25
CA VAL A 377 -10.41 -2.77 -16.28
C VAL A 377 -10.96 -2.37 -17.65
N GLU A 378 -11.65 -3.30 -18.29
CA GLU A 378 -12.25 -3.13 -19.63
C GLU A 378 -13.14 -1.88 -19.71
N TRP A 379 -13.78 -1.50 -18.59
CA TRP A 379 -14.59 -0.29 -18.47
C TRP A 379 -13.80 1.00 -18.67
N ALA A 380 -12.50 1.01 -18.44
CA ALA A 380 -11.60 2.15 -18.61
C ALA A 380 -10.65 2.00 -19.81
N LYS A 381 -10.57 0.83 -20.43
CA LYS A 381 -9.59 0.50 -21.47
C LYS A 381 -9.61 1.54 -22.61
N ASP A 382 -10.77 1.82 -23.20
CA ASP A 382 -10.90 2.79 -24.30
C ASP A 382 -10.47 4.21 -23.87
N ALA A 383 -10.74 4.57 -22.61
CA ALA A 383 -10.33 5.85 -22.05
C ALA A 383 -8.80 5.94 -21.91
N ILE A 384 -8.19 4.89 -21.40
CA ILE A 384 -6.72 4.82 -21.20
C ILE A 384 -6.01 4.86 -22.55
N GLU A 385 -6.43 4.04 -23.53
CA GLU A 385 -5.83 4.00 -24.85
C GLU A 385 -6.00 5.34 -25.59
N TYR A 386 -7.19 5.96 -25.52
CA TYR A 386 -7.45 7.27 -26.10
C TYR A 386 -6.55 8.38 -25.54
N LEU A 387 -6.37 8.40 -24.22
CA LEU A 387 -5.51 9.40 -23.56
C LEU A 387 -4.02 9.14 -23.84
N ALA A 388 -3.63 7.88 -23.98
CA ALA A 388 -2.29 7.51 -24.35
C ALA A 388 -1.95 7.84 -25.81
N ASP A 389 -2.92 7.71 -26.73
CA ASP A 389 -2.76 8.14 -28.13
C ASP A 389 -2.59 9.66 -28.26
N LYS A 390 -3.02 10.41 -27.25
CA LYS A 390 -2.86 11.87 -27.16
C LYS A 390 -1.69 12.31 -26.30
N ASP A 391 -0.86 11.38 -25.83
CA ASP A 391 0.28 11.61 -24.92
C ASP A 391 -0.11 12.30 -23.59
N ILE A 392 -1.41 12.25 -23.20
CA ILE A 392 -1.90 12.79 -21.93
C ILE A 392 -1.53 11.87 -20.77
N VAL A 393 -1.50 10.57 -21.03
CA VAL A 393 -1.03 9.56 -20.07
C VAL A 393 0.07 8.70 -20.68
N SER A 394 0.98 8.26 -19.86
CA SER A 394 2.00 7.28 -20.22
C SER A 394 1.97 6.12 -19.23
N GLY A 395 2.44 4.95 -19.67
CA GLY A 395 2.78 3.86 -18.76
C GLY A 395 4.18 4.05 -18.18
N ASP A 396 4.59 3.08 -17.38
CA ASP A 396 5.88 3.12 -16.66
C ASP A 396 7.09 2.70 -17.51
N GLY A 397 6.93 2.61 -18.84
CA GLY A 397 8.01 2.25 -19.76
C GLY A 397 8.25 0.73 -19.90
N ASP A 398 7.58 -0.08 -19.11
CA ASP A 398 7.61 -1.56 -19.15
C ASP A 398 6.43 -2.18 -19.93
N GLY A 399 5.59 -1.34 -20.55
CA GLY A 399 4.38 -1.75 -21.27
C GLY A 399 3.17 -1.96 -20.36
N THR A 400 3.20 -1.47 -19.11
CA THR A 400 2.07 -1.46 -18.19
C THR A 400 1.53 -0.05 -17.95
N PHE A 401 0.24 0.07 -17.60
CA PHE A 401 -0.43 1.31 -17.21
C PHE A 401 -0.66 1.41 -15.71
N ARG A 402 -0.72 0.27 -15.02
CA ARG A 402 -1.11 0.12 -13.61
C ARG A 402 -2.46 0.74 -13.28
N PRO A 403 -3.54 0.26 -13.90
CA PRO A 403 -4.86 0.91 -13.85
C PRO A 403 -5.47 0.97 -12.44
N ASN A 404 -5.10 0.04 -11.59
CA ASN A 404 -5.64 -0.07 -10.22
C ASN A 404 -4.82 0.68 -9.17
N ASP A 405 -3.65 1.22 -9.54
CA ASP A 405 -2.86 2.02 -8.62
C ASP A 405 -3.57 3.34 -8.30
N PHE A 406 -3.43 3.80 -7.08
CA PHE A 406 -3.92 5.13 -6.72
C PHE A 406 -3.09 6.18 -7.44
N ILE A 407 -3.75 7.29 -7.76
CA ILE A 407 -3.09 8.42 -8.42
C ILE A 407 -2.87 9.54 -7.39
N THR A 408 -1.70 10.17 -7.43
CA THR A 408 -1.44 11.32 -6.57
C THR A 408 -2.12 12.58 -7.09
N ARG A 409 -2.24 13.58 -6.24
CA ARG A 409 -2.87 14.87 -6.57
C ARG A 409 -2.16 15.56 -7.72
N GLU A 410 -0.84 15.62 -7.68
CA GLU A 410 -0.02 16.24 -8.73
C GLU A 410 -0.02 15.45 -10.05
N GLU A 411 -0.08 14.11 -10.00
CA GLU A 411 -0.22 13.30 -11.20
C GLU A 411 -1.55 13.56 -11.91
N PHE A 412 -2.64 13.63 -11.13
CA PHE A 412 -3.94 13.96 -11.70
C PHE A 412 -3.98 15.38 -12.26
N VAL A 413 -3.37 16.36 -11.58
CA VAL A 413 -3.24 17.73 -12.09
C VAL A 413 -2.45 17.77 -13.39
N LYS A 414 -1.33 17.04 -13.50
CA LYS A 414 -0.59 16.92 -14.75
C LYS A 414 -1.49 16.43 -15.88
N MET A 415 -2.23 15.35 -15.65
CA MET A 415 -3.16 14.81 -16.65
C MET A 415 -4.24 15.84 -17.05
N LEU A 416 -4.80 16.59 -16.10
CA LEU A 416 -5.76 17.66 -16.37
C LEU A 416 -5.16 18.78 -17.22
N VAL A 417 -3.99 19.26 -16.85
CA VAL A 417 -3.29 20.37 -17.54
C VAL A 417 -2.96 19.98 -18.97
N GLU A 418 -2.46 18.76 -19.20
CA GLU A 418 -2.18 18.23 -20.54
C GLU A 418 -3.49 18.07 -21.35
N ALA A 419 -4.52 17.47 -20.76
CA ALA A 419 -5.79 17.23 -21.43
C ALA A 419 -6.49 18.51 -21.90
N PHE A 420 -6.35 19.58 -21.12
CA PHE A 420 -7.00 20.86 -21.40
C PHE A 420 -6.09 21.88 -22.06
N GLY A 421 -4.78 21.57 -22.27
CA GLY A 421 -3.81 22.47 -22.90
C GLY A 421 -3.53 23.71 -22.06
N LEU A 422 -3.43 23.57 -20.74
CA LEU A 422 -3.32 24.68 -19.79
C LEU A 422 -1.88 24.93 -19.31
N TYR A 423 -0.91 24.18 -19.83
CA TYR A 423 0.48 24.31 -19.43
C TYR A 423 1.02 25.71 -19.72
N ASN A 424 1.54 26.38 -18.70
CA ASN A 424 2.16 27.69 -18.76
C ASN A 424 3.55 27.64 -18.12
N SER A 425 4.60 27.82 -18.91
CA SER A 425 6.00 27.80 -18.44
C SER A 425 6.37 28.94 -17.49
N ASP A 426 5.56 30.00 -17.44
CA ASP A 426 5.77 31.16 -16.58
C ASP A 426 4.90 31.13 -15.30
N ALA A 427 4.06 30.09 -15.15
CA ALA A 427 3.15 29.95 -14.03
C ALA A 427 3.89 29.83 -12.68
N LYS A 428 3.27 30.37 -11.64
CA LYS A 428 3.80 30.38 -10.27
C LYS A 428 2.72 30.00 -9.28
N SER A 429 3.16 29.34 -8.22
CA SER A 429 2.35 29.09 -7.04
C SER A 429 3.18 29.29 -5.78
N ASP A 430 2.53 29.59 -4.67
CA ASP A 430 3.18 29.89 -3.39
C ASP A 430 2.92 28.74 -2.38
N PHE A 431 2.86 27.49 -2.86
CA PHE A 431 2.73 26.32 -2.00
C PHE A 431 4.08 25.95 -1.37
N ASP A 432 4.12 25.85 -0.05
CA ASP A 432 5.33 25.56 0.71
C ASP A 432 5.85 24.13 0.47
N ASP A 433 4.94 23.18 0.21
CA ASP A 433 5.24 21.78 -0.08
C ASP A 433 5.62 21.50 -1.55
N LEU A 434 5.69 22.54 -2.41
CA LEU A 434 5.95 22.40 -3.84
C LEU A 434 7.14 23.27 -4.29
N GLY A 435 8.33 22.73 -4.22
CA GLY A 435 9.55 23.42 -4.67
C GLY A 435 9.58 23.66 -6.20
N GLN A 436 10.18 24.78 -6.62
CA GLN A 436 10.26 25.15 -8.04
C GLN A 436 11.01 24.14 -8.94
N ASN A 437 11.84 23.28 -8.35
CA ASN A 437 12.54 22.22 -9.06
C ASN A 437 11.74 20.89 -9.11
N HIS A 438 10.59 20.83 -8.45
CA HIS A 438 9.75 19.64 -8.48
C HIS A 438 9.15 19.47 -9.89
N TRP A 439 9.11 18.26 -10.39
CA TRP A 439 8.61 17.95 -11.74
C TRP A 439 7.18 18.47 -11.98
N ALA A 440 6.34 18.47 -10.94
CA ALA A 440 4.94 18.90 -11.00
C ALA A 440 4.78 20.43 -10.84
N TYR A 441 5.85 21.18 -10.52
CA TYR A 441 5.73 22.60 -10.18
C TYR A 441 4.97 23.40 -11.23
N LEU A 442 5.38 23.31 -12.49
CA LEU A 442 4.74 24.08 -13.56
C LEU A 442 3.32 23.60 -13.86
N TYR A 443 3.03 22.31 -13.70
CA TYR A 443 1.68 21.77 -13.88
C TYR A 443 0.74 22.26 -12.77
N VAL A 444 1.14 22.15 -11.51
CA VAL A 444 0.34 22.61 -10.37
C VAL A 444 0.18 24.12 -10.40
N SER A 445 1.26 24.87 -10.71
CA SER A 445 1.20 26.33 -10.83
C SER A 445 0.27 26.78 -11.97
N SER A 446 0.31 26.10 -13.12
CA SER A 446 -0.61 26.35 -14.24
C SER A 446 -2.08 26.12 -13.87
N ALA A 447 -2.33 25.03 -13.15
CA ALA A 447 -3.67 24.70 -12.66
C ALA A 447 -4.15 25.67 -11.57
N TYR A 448 -3.24 26.16 -10.72
CA TYR A 448 -3.51 27.13 -9.68
C TYR A 448 -3.88 28.50 -10.28
N GLU A 449 -3.08 29.02 -11.21
CA GLU A 449 -3.40 30.27 -11.94
C GLU A 449 -4.71 30.18 -12.71
N SER A 450 -5.00 29.01 -13.29
CA SER A 450 -6.26 28.71 -13.98
C SER A 450 -7.44 28.49 -13.01
N LYS A 451 -7.24 28.57 -11.72
CA LYS A 451 -8.25 28.36 -10.65
C LYS A 451 -8.86 26.96 -10.67
N ILE A 452 -8.17 25.99 -11.22
CA ILE A 452 -8.59 24.59 -11.26
C ILE A 452 -8.32 23.92 -9.92
N VAL A 453 -7.18 24.22 -9.33
CA VAL A 453 -6.77 23.67 -8.04
C VAL A 453 -6.69 24.75 -6.97
N LYS A 454 -6.92 24.29 -5.75
CA LYS A 454 -6.53 24.96 -4.50
C LYS A 454 -5.68 23.98 -3.71
N GLY A 455 -4.91 24.46 -2.75
CA GLY A 455 -4.21 23.58 -1.82
C GLY A 455 -5.17 22.80 -0.91
N ILE A 456 -4.61 21.90 -0.14
CA ILE A 456 -5.26 21.28 1.03
C ILE A 456 -5.34 22.28 2.20
N SER A 457 -4.45 23.29 2.18
CA SER A 457 -4.49 24.48 3.04
C SER A 457 -4.18 25.74 2.19
N GLU A 458 -4.03 26.90 2.85
CA GLU A 458 -3.64 28.14 2.16
C GLU A 458 -2.21 28.07 1.59
N THR A 459 -1.34 27.26 2.20
CA THR A 459 0.09 27.18 1.85
C THR A 459 0.54 25.79 1.39
N GLU A 460 -0.31 24.76 1.43
CA GLU A 460 0.07 23.40 1.05
C GLU A 460 -0.81 22.88 -0.07
N PHE A 461 -0.21 22.31 -1.12
CA PHE A 461 -0.92 21.64 -2.20
C PHE A 461 -1.29 20.20 -1.85
N GLY A 462 -0.52 19.52 -1.03
CA GLY A 462 -0.60 18.08 -0.73
C GLY A 462 0.18 17.25 -1.75
N ILE A 463 1.45 17.60 -1.98
CA ILE A 463 2.36 16.85 -2.85
C ILE A 463 2.60 15.45 -2.28
N GLY A 464 2.53 14.44 -3.14
CA GLY A 464 2.67 13.03 -2.77
C GLY A 464 1.42 12.40 -2.15
N GLU A 465 0.37 13.18 -1.88
CA GLU A 465 -0.88 12.65 -1.37
C GLU A 465 -1.74 12.05 -2.49
N ASN A 466 -2.33 10.88 -2.24
CA ASN A 466 -3.30 10.31 -3.15
C ASN A 466 -4.55 11.20 -3.21
N ILE A 467 -5.10 11.40 -4.40
CA ILE A 467 -6.29 12.24 -4.56
C ILE A 467 -7.55 11.49 -4.16
N THR A 468 -8.41 12.14 -3.36
CA THR A 468 -9.74 11.59 -3.06
C THR A 468 -10.67 11.73 -4.26
N ARG A 469 -11.70 10.90 -4.35
CA ARG A 469 -12.69 10.95 -5.43
C ARG A 469 -13.45 12.29 -5.43
N GLN A 470 -13.73 12.87 -4.27
CA GLN A 470 -14.37 14.19 -4.21
C GLN A 470 -13.44 15.32 -4.68
N ASP A 471 -12.14 15.29 -4.32
CA ASP A 471 -11.18 16.28 -4.80
C ASP A 471 -10.95 16.18 -6.31
N MET A 472 -10.88 14.95 -6.82
CA MET A 472 -10.79 14.69 -8.25
C MET A 472 -12.02 15.27 -8.99
N ALA A 473 -13.22 15.13 -8.41
CA ALA A 473 -14.44 15.74 -8.97
C ALA A 473 -14.37 17.27 -8.94
N VAL A 474 -13.87 17.86 -7.85
CA VAL A 474 -13.72 19.34 -7.73
C VAL A 474 -12.76 19.88 -8.78
N MET A 475 -11.57 19.30 -8.90
CA MET A 475 -10.57 19.73 -9.89
C MET A 475 -11.12 19.57 -11.32
N SER A 476 -11.80 18.47 -11.59
CA SER A 476 -12.42 18.19 -12.89
C SER A 476 -13.51 19.20 -13.25
N ALA A 477 -14.41 19.48 -12.32
CA ALA A 477 -15.48 20.46 -12.52
C ALA A 477 -14.94 21.88 -12.73
N ASN A 478 -13.91 22.25 -11.97
CA ASN A 478 -13.23 23.53 -12.12
C ASN A 478 -12.55 23.66 -13.48
N ALA A 479 -11.94 22.58 -14.00
CA ALA A 479 -11.33 22.58 -15.32
C ALA A 479 -12.36 22.85 -16.42
N VAL A 480 -13.51 22.20 -16.41
CA VAL A 480 -14.61 22.47 -17.37
C VAL A 480 -15.13 23.90 -17.23
N LYS A 481 -15.33 24.36 -16.00
CA LYS A 481 -15.82 25.70 -15.70
C LYS A 481 -14.86 26.81 -16.16
N SER A 482 -13.54 26.56 -16.14
CA SER A 482 -12.53 27.53 -16.64
C SER A 482 -12.67 27.82 -18.13
N PHE A 483 -13.31 26.91 -18.91
CA PHE A 483 -13.64 27.12 -20.33
C PHE A 483 -15.04 27.72 -20.55
N GLY A 484 -15.73 28.12 -19.50
CA GLY A 484 -17.08 28.69 -19.61
C GLY A 484 -18.15 27.67 -19.99
N ILE A 485 -17.88 26.39 -19.83
CA ILE A 485 -18.83 25.32 -20.16
C ILE A 485 -19.69 25.03 -18.93
N GLU A 486 -21.02 25.14 -19.12
CA GLU A 486 -21.98 24.80 -18.06
C GLU A 486 -22.34 23.31 -18.11
N MET A 487 -22.33 22.66 -16.97
CA MET A 487 -22.74 21.27 -16.81
C MET A 487 -24.19 21.22 -16.36
N SER A 488 -25.11 21.05 -17.30
CA SER A 488 -26.55 20.96 -17.06
C SER A 488 -27.06 19.57 -17.46
N GLY A 489 -27.98 19.02 -16.68
CA GLY A 489 -28.57 17.71 -16.89
C GLY A 489 -29.49 17.32 -15.75
N ASP A 490 -29.96 16.08 -15.76
CA ASP A 490 -30.88 15.56 -14.75
C ASP A 490 -30.15 15.38 -13.40
N GLU A 491 -30.87 15.64 -12.32
CA GLU A 491 -30.32 15.46 -10.99
C GLU A 491 -30.05 13.99 -10.69
N LYS A 492 -28.85 13.70 -10.18
CA LYS A 492 -28.45 12.36 -9.73
C LYS A 492 -28.06 12.43 -8.26
N THR A 493 -28.65 11.57 -7.46
CA THR A 493 -28.38 11.50 -6.02
C THR A 493 -27.63 10.20 -5.71
N PHE A 494 -26.62 10.31 -4.85
CA PHE A 494 -25.87 9.14 -4.36
C PHE A 494 -26.39 8.72 -3.00
N SER A 495 -26.33 7.41 -2.69
CA SER A 495 -26.77 6.86 -1.40
C SER A 495 -26.01 7.41 -0.20
N ASP A 496 -24.79 7.87 -0.42
CA ASP A 496 -23.86 8.45 0.54
C ASP A 496 -23.68 9.98 0.37
N ALA A 497 -24.62 10.67 -0.28
CA ALA A 497 -24.53 12.10 -0.55
C ALA A 497 -24.29 12.94 0.70
N GLY A 498 -24.81 12.53 1.86
CA GLY A 498 -24.57 13.18 3.15
C GLY A 498 -23.13 13.11 3.67
N SER A 499 -22.28 12.27 3.05
CA SER A 499 -20.85 12.16 3.39
C SER A 499 -19.97 13.03 2.49
N ILE A 500 -20.51 13.64 1.42
CA ILE A 500 -19.75 14.53 0.55
C ILE A 500 -19.48 15.84 1.30
N SER A 501 -18.21 16.26 1.33
CA SER A 501 -17.83 17.52 1.98
C SER A 501 -18.49 18.72 1.28
N ASP A 502 -18.90 19.74 2.05
CA ASP A 502 -19.63 20.91 1.54
C ASP A 502 -18.98 21.57 0.31
N TYR A 503 -17.63 21.65 0.29
CA TYR A 503 -16.90 22.24 -0.83
C TYR A 503 -16.99 21.43 -2.12
N ALA A 504 -17.34 20.15 -2.05
CA ALA A 504 -17.34 19.23 -3.17
C ALA A 504 -18.76 18.93 -3.72
N ILE A 505 -19.82 19.26 -2.97
CA ILE A 505 -21.22 18.93 -3.32
C ILE A 505 -21.55 19.39 -4.74
N ASP A 506 -21.35 20.69 -5.04
CA ASP A 506 -21.70 21.27 -6.33
C ASP A 506 -20.91 20.61 -7.49
N ALA A 507 -19.63 20.31 -7.26
CA ALA A 507 -18.78 19.67 -8.27
C ALA A 507 -19.24 18.24 -8.57
N VAL A 508 -19.45 17.44 -7.51
CA VAL A 508 -19.90 16.04 -7.65
C VAL A 508 -21.27 15.99 -8.33
N GLN A 509 -22.21 16.85 -7.94
CA GLN A 509 -23.53 16.92 -8.56
C GLN A 509 -23.46 17.35 -10.02
N SER A 510 -22.66 18.37 -10.36
CA SER A 510 -22.50 18.84 -11.72
C SER A 510 -21.91 17.77 -12.64
N MET A 511 -20.88 17.07 -12.17
CA MET A 511 -20.25 15.96 -12.90
C MET A 511 -21.18 14.76 -13.05
N ALA A 512 -22.04 14.51 -12.05
CA ALA A 512 -23.03 13.45 -12.09
C ALA A 512 -24.19 13.75 -13.07
N LYS A 513 -24.66 15.02 -13.14
CA LYS A 513 -25.71 15.48 -14.08
C LYS A 513 -25.35 15.23 -15.52
N VAL A 514 -24.09 15.40 -15.89
CA VAL A 514 -23.61 15.19 -17.27
C VAL A 514 -23.09 13.76 -17.50
N GLY A 515 -23.25 12.85 -16.53
CA GLY A 515 -22.91 11.43 -16.66
C GLY A 515 -21.42 11.10 -16.66
N ILE A 516 -20.56 12.05 -16.31
CA ILE A 516 -19.11 11.81 -16.18
C ILE A 516 -18.81 11.02 -14.90
N ILE A 517 -19.50 11.34 -13.79
CA ILE A 517 -19.46 10.58 -12.55
C ILE A 517 -20.75 9.77 -12.43
N ASN A 518 -20.61 8.45 -12.36
CA ASN A 518 -21.76 7.55 -12.25
C ASN A 518 -21.92 6.91 -10.87
N GLY A 519 -20.91 6.97 -10.00
CA GLY A 519 -20.90 6.27 -8.72
C GLY A 519 -20.67 4.76 -8.91
N PHE A 520 -20.83 4.04 -7.82
CA PHE A 520 -20.74 2.59 -7.79
C PHE A 520 -22.13 1.94 -7.98
N GLU A 521 -22.15 0.63 -8.21
CA GLU A 521 -23.40 -0.13 -8.43
C GLU A 521 -24.36 -0.10 -7.24
N ASP A 522 -23.84 0.14 -6.01
CA ASP A 522 -24.65 0.31 -4.80
C ASP A 522 -25.27 1.70 -4.66
N GLY A 523 -25.09 2.54 -5.68
CA GLY A 523 -25.56 3.91 -5.70
C GLY A 523 -24.71 4.89 -4.92
N SER A 524 -23.56 4.47 -4.34
CA SER A 524 -22.66 5.35 -3.60
C SER A 524 -21.69 6.10 -4.55
N PHE A 525 -21.18 7.24 -4.06
CA PHE A 525 -20.09 7.98 -4.69
C PHE A 525 -18.74 7.67 -4.07
N ALA A 526 -18.69 7.36 -2.78
CA ALA A 526 -17.49 7.15 -1.96
C ALA A 526 -16.53 8.36 -1.97
N PRO A 527 -16.92 9.51 -1.39
CA PRO A 527 -16.20 10.78 -1.54
C PRO A 527 -14.75 10.74 -1.04
N PHE A 528 -14.47 10.01 0.03
CA PHE A 528 -13.15 9.91 0.64
C PHE A 528 -12.30 8.76 0.13
N ALA A 529 -12.83 7.90 -0.74
CA ALA A 529 -12.04 6.85 -1.36
C ALA A 529 -10.97 7.47 -2.26
N MET A 530 -9.76 6.90 -2.23
CA MET A 530 -8.69 7.30 -3.13
C MET A 530 -9.02 6.89 -4.56
N ALA A 531 -8.74 7.78 -5.51
CA ALA A 531 -9.00 7.50 -6.92
C ALA A 531 -7.88 6.66 -7.52
N THR A 532 -8.24 5.72 -8.40
CA THR A 532 -7.26 4.95 -9.16
C THR A 532 -6.89 5.65 -10.48
N ARG A 533 -5.75 5.26 -11.05
CA ARG A 533 -5.31 5.74 -12.37
C ARG A 533 -6.34 5.48 -13.46
N ALA A 534 -7.00 4.30 -13.43
CA ALA A 534 -8.10 3.99 -14.35
C ALA A 534 -9.32 4.90 -14.15
N GLN A 535 -9.67 5.24 -12.92
CA GLN A 535 -10.77 6.17 -12.62
C GLN A 535 -10.44 7.58 -13.08
N ALA A 536 -9.22 8.03 -12.87
CA ALA A 536 -8.74 9.32 -13.37
C ALA A 536 -8.80 9.39 -14.91
N ALA A 537 -8.31 8.36 -15.59
CA ALA A 537 -8.38 8.27 -17.04
C ALA A 537 -9.84 8.29 -17.56
N LYS A 538 -10.74 7.55 -16.90
CA LYS A 538 -12.16 7.51 -17.28
C LYS A 538 -12.85 8.87 -17.15
N ILE A 539 -12.57 9.58 -16.05
CA ILE A 539 -13.11 10.93 -15.84
C ILE A 539 -12.56 11.90 -16.89
N LEU A 540 -11.24 11.92 -17.11
CA LEU A 540 -10.62 12.78 -18.10
C LEU A 540 -11.15 12.54 -19.52
N TYR A 541 -11.30 11.28 -19.91
CA TYR A 541 -11.89 10.91 -21.18
C TYR A 541 -13.32 11.45 -21.31
N GLY A 542 -14.15 11.28 -20.26
CA GLY A 542 -15.50 11.84 -20.21
C GLY A 542 -15.52 13.37 -20.34
N LEU A 543 -14.59 14.05 -19.67
CA LEU A 543 -14.44 15.51 -19.77
C LEU A 543 -14.05 15.97 -21.18
N LEU A 544 -13.12 15.27 -21.83
CA LEU A 544 -12.71 15.61 -23.20
C LEU A 544 -13.80 15.40 -24.22
N LEU A 545 -14.60 14.33 -24.08
CA LEU A 545 -15.79 14.11 -24.92
C LEU A 545 -16.84 15.20 -24.69
N PHE A 546 -17.07 15.58 -23.43
CA PHE A 546 -18.03 16.64 -23.08
C PHE A 546 -17.58 18.01 -23.58
N LYS A 547 -16.29 18.33 -23.53
CA LYS A 547 -15.71 19.58 -24.07
C LYS A 547 -15.82 19.67 -25.61
N GLY A 548 -15.75 18.51 -26.29
CA GLY A 548 -15.79 18.44 -27.75
C GLY A 548 -17.22 18.34 -28.34
N ALA A 549 -18.25 18.19 -27.49
CA ALA A 549 -19.63 18.18 -27.86
C ALA A 549 -20.23 19.58 -27.81
#